data_ca11e3ba1ed7f94d095101b7a245ad23
#
_entry.id   ca11e3ba1ed7f94d095101b7a245ad23
#
_cell.length_a   1.000
_cell.length_b   1.000
_cell.length_c   1.000
_cell.angle_alpha   90.00
_cell.angle_beta   90.00
_cell.angle_gamma   90.00
#
_symmetry.space_group_name_H-M   'P 1'
#
loop_
_entity.id
_entity.type
_entity.pdbx_description
1 polymer ?
#
loop_
_entity_poly.entity_id
_entity_poly.type
_entity_poly.pdbx_seq_one_letter_code
_entity_poly.pdbx_strand_id
1 'polypeptide(L)'
;MQNTLEKQKIQSRRQIYPSLSMRIDRLDRMLDMMLEYQTQIPEALSEDFGHRPEMLTKFAELAATFDSIHFIKKNLKSWMKPERRKATPPFNLFGAKAYIQYQPVGVVGIISPWNYPFNLTFGPLAVVLAALTISPVVVVIPDESICVTCD
;
A
#
# COMPACT_ATOMS: atom_id res chain seq x y z
N MET A 1 11.07 18.35 1.24
CA MET A 1 10.49 17.25 2.01
C MET A 1 9.41 17.71 3.00
N GLN A 2 9.68 18.59 3.96
CA GLN A 2 8.65 19.08 4.91
C GLN A 2 7.42 19.71 4.24
N ASN A 3 7.60 20.54 3.20
CA ASN A 3 6.49 21.17 2.47
C ASN A 3 5.58 20.13 1.77
N THR A 4 6.15 19.03 1.26
CA THR A 4 5.39 17.95 0.64
C THR A 4 4.55 17.23 1.69
N LEU A 5 5.13 16.89 2.84
CA LEU A 5 4.45 16.22 3.95
C LEU A 5 3.27 17.06 4.49
N GLU A 6 3.46 18.37 4.65
CA GLU A 6 2.37 19.26 5.10
C GLU A 6 1.23 19.33 4.07
N LYS A 7 1.55 19.43 2.78
CA LYS A 7 0.53 19.37 1.70
C LYS A 7 -0.25 18.04 1.76
N GLN A 8 0.45 16.93 1.99
CA GLN A 8 -0.15 15.61 2.13
C GLN A 8 -1.08 15.52 3.34
N LYS A 9 -0.65 16.03 4.50
CA LYS A 9 -1.50 16.09 5.71
C LYS A 9 -2.74 16.93 5.51
N ILE A 10 -2.63 18.09 4.87
CA ILE A 10 -3.77 18.95 4.56
C ILE A 10 -4.75 18.23 3.63
N GLN A 11 -4.24 17.59 2.59
CA GLN A 11 -5.06 16.86 1.63
C GLN A 11 -5.76 15.65 2.27
N SER A 12 -5.09 14.92 3.18
CA SER A 12 -5.70 13.79 3.88
C SER A 12 -6.89 14.21 4.76
N ARG A 13 -6.82 15.37 5.37
CA ARG A 13 -7.90 15.91 6.20
C ARG A 13 -9.12 16.37 5.39
N ARG A 14 -8.91 16.73 4.12
CA ARG A 14 -10.01 17.17 3.23
C ARG A 14 -10.87 16.02 2.71
N GLN A 15 -10.29 14.84 2.55
CA GLN A 15 -10.99 13.67 2.03
C GLN A 15 -10.81 12.47 2.95
N ILE A 16 -11.65 12.42 3.98
CA ILE A 16 -11.54 11.43 5.06
C ILE A 16 -11.92 10.01 4.61
N TYR A 17 -12.84 9.88 3.65
CA TYR A 17 -13.33 8.58 3.16
C TYR A 17 -13.32 8.51 1.63
N PRO A 18 -12.25 8.00 0.99
CA PRO A 18 -12.27 7.74 -0.44
C PRO A 18 -13.23 6.58 -0.75
N SER A 19 -13.95 6.73 -1.86
CA SER A 19 -14.88 5.71 -2.35
C SER A 19 -14.14 4.43 -2.76
N LEU A 20 -14.87 3.32 -2.86
CA LEU A 20 -14.32 2.07 -3.39
C LEU A 20 -13.73 2.26 -4.80
N SER A 21 -14.44 2.99 -5.67
CA SER A 21 -13.98 3.26 -7.03
C SER A 21 -12.65 4.00 -7.07
N MET A 22 -12.47 5.01 -6.22
CA MET A 22 -11.19 5.73 -6.14
C MET A 22 -10.03 4.86 -5.65
N ARG A 23 -10.29 3.94 -4.73
CA ARG A 23 -9.27 3.01 -4.24
C ARG A 23 -8.88 1.99 -5.30
N ILE A 24 -9.87 1.48 -6.03
CA ILE A 24 -9.66 0.57 -7.16
C ILE A 24 -8.88 1.28 -8.28
N ASP A 25 -9.27 2.49 -8.67
CA ASP A 25 -8.56 3.29 -9.68
C ASP A 25 -7.06 3.45 -9.36
N ARG A 26 -6.72 3.71 -8.09
CA ARG A 26 -5.31 3.81 -7.67
C ARG A 26 -4.54 2.51 -7.85
N LEU A 27 -5.18 1.39 -7.50
CA LEU A 27 -4.60 0.06 -7.67
C LEU A 27 -4.47 -0.32 -9.15
N ASP A 28 -5.44 0.07 -9.98
CA ASP A 28 -5.39 -0.14 -11.42
C ASP A 28 -4.24 0.64 -12.06
N ARG A 29 -4.10 1.92 -11.73
CA ARG A 29 -2.97 2.74 -12.19
C ARG A 29 -1.61 2.19 -11.75
N MET A 30 -1.54 1.59 -10.57
CA MET A 30 -0.32 0.92 -10.12
C MET A 30 -0.04 -0.34 -10.94
N LEU A 31 -1.07 -1.15 -11.25
CA LEU A 31 -0.94 -2.32 -12.12
C LEU A 31 -0.51 -1.91 -13.54
N ASP A 32 -1.13 -0.88 -14.10
CA ASP A 32 -0.80 -0.36 -15.44
C ASP A 32 0.67 0.07 -15.51
N MET A 33 1.14 0.80 -14.52
CA MET A 33 2.55 1.18 -14.40
C MET A 33 3.46 -0.07 -14.33
N MET A 34 3.13 -1.05 -13.52
CA MET A 34 3.93 -2.28 -13.40
C MET A 34 3.96 -3.06 -14.72
N LEU A 35 2.85 -3.12 -15.46
CA LEU A 35 2.77 -3.77 -16.78
C LEU A 35 3.59 -3.01 -17.82
N GLU A 36 3.57 -1.68 -17.78
CA GLU A 36 4.36 -0.84 -18.69
C GLU A 36 5.86 -1.08 -18.51
N TYR A 37 6.32 -1.19 -17.25
CA TYR A 37 7.74 -1.33 -16.91
C TYR A 37 8.19 -2.77 -16.64
N GLN A 38 7.36 -3.78 -16.90
CA GLN A 38 7.63 -5.19 -16.54
C GLN A 38 8.92 -5.78 -17.13
N THR A 39 9.40 -5.26 -18.24
CA THR A 39 10.67 -5.67 -18.86
C THR A 39 11.86 -4.89 -18.33
N GLN A 40 11.67 -3.62 -18.05
CA GLN A 40 12.75 -2.72 -17.59
C GLN A 40 13.12 -2.95 -16.12
N ILE A 41 12.15 -3.33 -15.28
CA ILE A 41 12.40 -3.58 -13.85
C ILE A 41 13.41 -4.72 -13.64
N PRO A 42 13.31 -5.90 -14.29
CA PRO A 42 14.32 -6.94 -14.15
C PRO A 42 15.70 -6.54 -14.66
N GLU A 43 15.76 -5.74 -15.73
CA GLU A 43 17.01 -5.21 -16.28
C GLU A 43 17.71 -4.31 -15.27
N ALA A 44 16.99 -3.30 -14.75
CA ALA A 44 17.51 -2.36 -13.75
C ALA A 44 17.97 -3.08 -12.48
N LEU A 45 17.19 -4.03 -11.96
CA LEU A 45 17.58 -4.79 -10.77
C LEU A 45 18.77 -5.72 -11.03
N SER A 46 18.92 -6.24 -12.25
CA SER A 46 20.09 -7.02 -12.61
C SER A 46 21.37 -6.18 -12.68
N GLU A 47 21.25 -4.93 -13.14
CA GLU A 47 22.37 -3.96 -13.14
C GLU A 47 22.77 -3.60 -11.70
N ASP A 48 21.81 -3.24 -10.85
CA ASP A 48 22.06 -2.84 -9.46
C ASP A 48 22.69 -3.95 -8.62
N PHE A 49 22.24 -5.20 -8.80
CA PHE A 49 22.73 -6.36 -8.05
C PHE A 49 23.90 -7.11 -8.70
N GLY A 50 24.32 -6.68 -9.88
CA GLY A 50 25.44 -7.25 -10.62
C GLY A 50 25.15 -8.54 -11.38
N HIS A 51 24.26 -9.44 -10.96
CA HIS A 51 23.90 -10.69 -11.64
C HIS A 51 22.60 -11.30 -11.12
N ARG A 52 21.61 -10.49 -10.78
CA ARG A 52 20.34 -11.01 -10.31
C ARG A 52 19.60 -11.72 -11.45
N PRO A 53 19.23 -13.00 -11.31
CA PRO A 53 18.52 -13.72 -12.36
C PRO A 53 17.15 -13.05 -12.65
N GLU A 54 16.87 -12.80 -13.92
CA GLU A 54 15.61 -12.19 -14.37
C GLU A 54 14.37 -12.95 -13.85
N MET A 55 14.44 -14.28 -13.85
CA MET A 55 13.36 -15.13 -13.35
C MET A 55 13.07 -14.88 -11.86
N LEU A 56 14.08 -14.62 -11.04
CA LEU A 56 13.91 -14.30 -9.63
C LEU A 56 13.16 -12.99 -9.46
N THR A 57 13.53 -11.96 -10.23
CA THR A 57 12.83 -10.67 -10.19
C THR A 57 11.39 -10.79 -10.68
N LYS A 58 11.17 -11.49 -11.80
CA LYS A 58 9.81 -11.69 -12.32
C LYS A 58 8.91 -12.44 -11.34
N PHE A 59 9.42 -13.46 -10.66
CA PHE A 59 8.64 -14.27 -9.73
C PHE A 59 8.50 -13.62 -8.34
N ALA A 60 9.62 -13.29 -7.71
CA ALA A 60 9.61 -12.84 -6.30
C ALA A 60 9.24 -11.37 -6.13
N GLU A 61 9.40 -10.54 -7.15
CA GLU A 61 9.08 -9.12 -7.07
C GLU A 61 7.83 -8.76 -7.86
N LEU A 62 7.79 -9.03 -9.16
CA LEU A 62 6.64 -8.62 -9.97
C LEU A 62 5.41 -9.48 -9.70
N ALA A 63 5.50 -10.81 -9.87
CA ALA A 63 4.35 -11.69 -9.70
C ALA A 63 3.77 -11.63 -8.30
N ALA A 64 4.61 -11.64 -7.26
CA ALA A 64 4.17 -11.52 -5.87
C ALA A 64 3.44 -10.19 -5.60
N THR A 65 3.89 -9.09 -6.21
CA THR A 65 3.22 -7.79 -6.09
C THR A 65 1.90 -7.76 -6.86
N PHE A 66 1.85 -8.32 -8.08
CA PHE A 66 0.62 -8.47 -8.86
C PHE A 66 -0.45 -9.26 -8.08
N ASP A 67 -0.07 -10.41 -7.53
CA ASP A 67 -0.98 -11.26 -6.75
C ASP A 67 -1.52 -10.51 -5.52
N SER A 68 -0.66 -9.78 -4.83
CA SER A 68 -1.05 -8.95 -3.69
C SER A 68 -2.08 -7.89 -4.08
N ILE A 69 -1.88 -7.18 -5.19
CA ILE A 69 -2.81 -6.15 -5.67
C ILE A 69 -4.15 -6.79 -6.06
N HIS A 70 -4.14 -7.90 -6.78
CA HIS A 70 -5.35 -8.62 -7.17
C HIS A 70 -6.13 -9.12 -5.94
N PHE A 71 -5.43 -9.66 -4.95
CA PHE A 71 -6.03 -10.07 -3.68
C PHE A 71 -6.69 -8.90 -2.95
N ILE A 72 -6.00 -7.75 -2.86
CA ILE A 72 -6.54 -6.52 -2.25
C ILE A 72 -7.79 -6.08 -2.99
N LYS A 73 -7.75 -5.94 -4.31
CA LYS A 73 -8.90 -5.52 -5.13
C LYS A 73 -10.12 -6.42 -4.93
N LYS A 74 -9.92 -7.73 -4.89
CA LYS A 74 -10.98 -8.73 -4.69
C LYS A 74 -11.67 -8.58 -3.33
N ASN A 75 -10.93 -8.26 -2.29
CA ASN A 75 -11.43 -8.23 -0.91
C ASN A 75 -11.82 -6.83 -0.41
N LEU A 76 -11.36 -5.77 -1.07
CA LEU A 76 -11.47 -4.39 -0.60
C LEU A 76 -12.91 -3.97 -0.28
N LYS A 77 -13.88 -4.33 -1.14
CA LYS A 77 -15.30 -4.06 -0.90
C LYS A 77 -15.80 -4.67 0.39
N SER A 78 -15.33 -5.86 0.76
CA SER A 78 -15.67 -6.55 1.99
C SER A 78 -15.06 -5.87 3.21
N TRP A 79 -13.77 -5.51 3.12
CA TRP A 79 -13.04 -4.85 4.21
C TRP A 79 -13.53 -3.43 4.53
N MET A 80 -14.11 -2.76 3.56
CA MET A 80 -14.70 -1.43 3.77
C MET A 80 -16.05 -1.44 4.50
N LYS A 81 -16.65 -2.61 4.72
CA LYS A 81 -17.94 -2.72 5.43
C LYS A 81 -17.74 -2.54 6.93
N PRO A 82 -18.63 -1.80 7.62
CA PRO A 82 -18.64 -1.75 9.07
C PRO A 82 -18.85 -3.15 9.66
N GLU A 83 -18.07 -3.50 10.66
CA GLU A 83 -18.14 -4.77 11.35
C GLU A 83 -19.14 -4.70 12.52
N ARG A 84 -20.23 -5.45 12.44
CA ARG A 84 -21.28 -5.42 13.46
C ARG A 84 -20.81 -6.11 14.74
N ARG A 85 -21.05 -5.47 15.88
CA ARG A 85 -20.76 -5.99 17.22
C ARG A 85 -22.02 -6.07 18.06
N LYS A 86 -21.98 -6.88 19.11
CA LYS A 86 -23.08 -6.96 20.09
C LYS A 86 -23.02 -5.71 20.96
N ALA A 87 -24.17 -5.04 21.12
CA ALA A 87 -24.30 -3.96 22.10
C ALA A 87 -24.36 -4.55 23.51
N THR A 88 -23.81 -3.83 24.49
CA THR A 88 -23.81 -4.24 25.90
C THR A 88 -25.23 -4.17 26.51
N PRO A 89 -25.65 -5.15 27.32
CA PRO A 89 -26.88 -5.01 28.11
C PRO A 89 -26.81 -3.81 29.10
N PRO A 90 -27.94 -3.11 29.34
CA PRO A 90 -29.28 -3.38 28.84
C PRO A 90 -29.59 -2.74 27.47
N PHE A 91 -28.65 -2.00 26.88
CA PHE A 91 -28.86 -1.19 25.66
C PHE A 91 -29.27 -2.04 24.45
N ASN A 92 -28.80 -3.30 24.37
CA ASN A 92 -29.21 -4.25 23.32
C ASN A 92 -30.73 -4.53 23.33
N LEU A 93 -31.38 -4.49 24.49
CA LEU A 93 -32.83 -4.67 24.65
C LEU A 93 -33.62 -3.49 24.10
N PHE A 94 -33.02 -2.29 24.09
CA PHE A 94 -33.60 -1.06 23.57
C PHE A 94 -33.21 -0.80 22.09
N GLY A 95 -32.71 -1.81 21.38
CA GLY A 95 -32.40 -1.72 19.94
C GLY A 95 -31.08 -1.02 19.60
N ALA A 96 -30.20 -0.80 20.58
CA ALA A 96 -28.89 -0.23 20.33
C ALA A 96 -28.05 -1.13 19.40
N LYS A 97 -27.34 -0.47 18.48
CA LYS A 97 -26.45 -1.14 17.52
C LYS A 97 -25.01 -0.66 17.73
N ALA A 98 -24.08 -1.60 17.76
CA ALA A 98 -22.64 -1.30 17.85
C ALA A 98 -21.91 -1.81 16.60
N TYR A 99 -20.98 -1.04 16.08
CA TYR A 99 -20.11 -1.46 14.98
C TYR A 99 -18.70 -0.94 15.16
N ILE A 100 -17.75 -1.66 14.55
CA ILE A 100 -16.39 -1.17 14.31
C ILE A 100 -16.38 -0.61 12.89
N GLN A 101 -15.97 0.64 12.74
CA GLN A 101 -15.75 1.26 11.44
C GLN A 101 -14.29 1.61 11.32
N TYR A 102 -13.61 0.98 10.36
CA TYR A 102 -12.22 1.27 10.07
C TYR A 102 -12.09 2.61 9.36
N GLN A 103 -11.17 3.42 9.82
CA GLN A 103 -10.90 4.75 9.28
C GLN A 103 -9.48 4.84 8.73
N PRO A 104 -9.26 5.60 7.65
CA PRO A 104 -7.92 5.86 7.15
C PRO A 104 -7.05 6.59 8.18
N VAL A 105 -5.80 6.16 8.32
CA VAL A 105 -4.85 6.70 9.30
C VAL A 105 -4.25 8.06 8.86
N GLY A 106 -4.36 8.41 7.58
CA GLY A 106 -3.79 9.64 7.04
C GLY A 106 -2.55 9.40 6.19
N VAL A 107 -1.41 9.97 6.55
CA VAL A 107 -0.14 9.82 5.81
C VAL A 107 0.67 8.66 6.39
N VAL A 108 1.17 7.78 5.52
CA VAL A 108 2.03 6.66 5.89
C VAL A 108 3.36 6.78 5.16
N GLY A 109 4.46 6.61 5.88
CA GLY A 109 5.80 6.42 5.32
C GLY A 109 6.09 4.94 5.11
N ILE A 110 6.67 4.58 3.98
CA ILE A 110 7.16 3.24 3.69
C ILE A 110 8.67 3.32 3.58
N ILE A 111 9.36 2.50 4.36
CA ILE A 111 10.81 2.33 4.31
C ILE A 111 11.03 0.87 3.94
N SER A 112 11.63 0.63 2.79
CA SER A 112 11.86 -0.72 2.27
C SER A 112 13.32 -1.11 2.35
N PRO A 113 13.62 -2.37 2.66
CA PRO A 113 14.96 -2.90 2.56
C PRO A 113 15.37 -3.08 1.09
N TRP A 114 16.65 -3.12 0.85
CA TRP A 114 17.24 -3.16 -0.48
C TRP A 114 17.20 -4.56 -1.14
N ASN A 115 17.03 -5.65 -0.39
CA ASN A 115 17.15 -7.02 -0.89
C ASN A 115 16.02 -7.46 -1.85
N TYR A 116 14.82 -6.94 -1.70
CA TYR A 116 13.69 -7.10 -2.60
C TYR A 116 12.99 -5.74 -2.78
N PRO A 117 13.68 -4.76 -3.39
CA PRO A 117 13.27 -3.35 -3.32
C PRO A 117 11.91 -3.09 -3.97
N PHE A 118 11.59 -3.80 -5.06
CA PHE A 118 10.33 -3.60 -5.74
C PHE A 118 9.15 -4.17 -4.91
N ASN A 119 9.16 -5.44 -4.58
CA ASN A 119 8.06 -6.07 -3.85
C ASN A 119 7.86 -5.46 -2.46
N LEU A 120 8.94 -5.23 -1.72
CA LEU A 120 8.87 -4.68 -0.36
C LEU A 120 8.52 -3.18 -0.32
N THR A 121 8.59 -2.48 -1.45
CA THR A 121 8.08 -1.12 -1.61
C THR A 121 6.63 -1.14 -2.10
N PHE A 122 6.36 -1.81 -3.22
CA PHE A 122 5.07 -1.73 -3.90
C PHE A 122 4.00 -2.63 -3.27
N GLY A 123 4.36 -3.72 -2.60
CA GLY A 123 3.42 -4.52 -1.81
C GLY A 123 2.76 -3.72 -0.69
N PRO A 124 3.52 -3.15 0.26
CA PRO A 124 2.97 -2.25 1.27
C PRO A 124 2.29 -1.01 0.67
N LEU A 125 2.81 -0.45 -0.43
CA LEU A 125 2.20 0.68 -1.12
C LEU A 125 0.79 0.35 -1.61
N ALA A 126 0.57 -0.84 -2.17
CA ALA A 126 -0.76 -1.29 -2.60
C ALA A 126 -1.76 -1.34 -1.43
N VAL A 127 -1.34 -1.86 -0.27
CA VAL A 127 -2.16 -1.87 0.95
C VAL A 127 -2.51 -0.44 1.39
N VAL A 128 -1.54 0.45 1.37
CA VAL A 128 -1.70 1.85 1.75
C VAL A 128 -2.64 2.58 0.79
N LEU A 129 -2.49 2.41 -0.53
CA LEU A 129 -3.38 2.99 -1.55
C LEU A 129 -4.83 2.50 -1.40
N ALA A 130 -5.01 1.25 -1.01
CA ALA A 130 -6.33 0.67 -0.74
C ALA A 130 -6.96 1.20 0.56
N ALA A 131 -6.15 1.41 1.61
CA ALA A 131 -6.61 1.75 2.94
C ALA A 131 -6.78 3.25 3.18
N LEU A 132 -5.92 4.09 2.56
CA LEU A 132 -5.79 5.50 2.92
C LEU A 132 -6.68 6.44 2.11
N THR A 133 -6.89 7.61 2.70
CA THR A 133 -7.32 8.84 2.01
C THR A 133 -6.29 9.27 0.97
N ILE A 134 -6.58 10.30 0.19
CA ILE A 134 -5.73 10.84 -0.89
C ILE A 134 -4.33 11.30 -0.42
N SER A 135 -3.79 10.81 0.64
CA SER A 135 -2.45 11.22 1.03
C SER A 135 -1.43 10.40 0.26
N PRO A 136 -0.59 11.05 -0.52
CA PRO A 136 0.53 10.36 -1.12
C PRO A 136 1.38 9.72 -0.03
N VAL A 137 1.83 8.55 -0.34
CA VAL A 137 2.75 7.79 0.48
C VAL A 137 4.16 8.35 0.25
N VAL A 138 4.90 8.57 1.31
CA VAL A 138 6.34 8.84 1.19
C VAL A 138 7.02 7.48 1.16
N VAL A 139 7.58 7.13 0.03
CA VAL A 139 8.39 5.92 -0.13
C VAL A 139 9.85 6.32 0.04
N VAL A 140 10.52 5.70 0.98
CA VAL A 140 11.96 5.85 1.17
C VAL A 140 12.59 4.49 0.87
N ILE A 141 13.42 4.44 -0.15
CA ILE A 141 14.27 3.28 -0.44
C ILE A 141 15.63 3.60 0.19
N PRO A 142 16.11 2.81 1.15
CA PRO A 142 17.42 3.04 1.75
C PRO A 142 18.50 2.90 0.68
N ASP A 143 19.42 3.85 0.62
CA ASP A 143 20.62 3.76 -0.17
C ASP A 143 21.57 2.71 0.45
N GLU A 144 22.38 2.04 -0.36
CA GLU A 144 23.37 1.05 0.08
C GLU A 144 24.32 1.60 1.16
N SER A 145 24.57 2.91 1.17
CA SER A 145 25.39 3.58 2.18
C SER A 145 24.84 3.50 3.60
N ILE A 146 23.53 3.18 3.78
CA ILE A 146 22.89 3.06 5.11
C ILE A 146 23.03 1.63 5.66
N CYS A 147 23.35 0.67 4.82
CA CYS A 147 23.47 -0.75 5.23
C CYS A 147 24.81 -1.09 5.90
N VAL A 148 25.80 -0.19 5.88
CA VAL A 148 27.15 -0.41 6.44
C VAL A 148 27.20 -0.35 7.99
N THR A 149 26.09 -0.01 8.65
CA THR A 149 26.02 0.12 10.11
C THR A 149 25.21 -0.98 10.81
N CYS A 150 24.93 -2.08 10.14
CA CYS A 150 24.22 -3.24 10.70
C CYS A 150 25.16 -4.43 10.94
N ASP A 151 26.43 -4.17 11.35
CA ASP A 151 27.32 -5.18 11.92
C ASP A 151 27.18 -5.26 13.44
#